data_b9bfd17d2981a2396e4e934d407d79e4
#
_entry.id   b9bfd17d2981a2396e4e934d407d79e4
#
_cell.length_a   1.000
_cell.length_b   1.000
_cell.length_c   1.000
_cell.angle_alpha   90.00
_cell.angle_beta   90.00
_cell.angle_gamma   90.00
#
_symmetry.space_group_name_H-M   'P 1'
#
loop_
_entity.id
_entity.type
_entity.pdbx_description
1 polymer ?
#
loop_
_entity_poly.entity_id
_entity_poly.type
_entity_poly.pdbx_seq_one_letter_code
_entity_poly.pdbx_strand_id
1 'polypeptide(L)'
;MYLYFTHSDFKGISSGTCSLKNNTTVHMSGEGRSFTTPGYPKNPGIGTCAWNITVTVGKFIKLTFWEFAESCNHNYADVFDITNSASLLLAKRLCNEKVLFSKGNNVLVKYSGVTLDQYRGGFFASYEALDAVPKSYSCSDRGYISRLRATKGELASFDYPLNYPNDAECSWTIEVPAAYLVQFTFHSFDVEQSQDCRADYVEIKSGKLKFHKDVETTGKFCGFSLPPSFVSNYSRVYVDFVSDSSGTYPGFHASFKAVPNRK
;
A
#
# COMPACT_ATOMS: atom_id res chain seq x y z
N MET A 1 -15.88 -10.05 11.78
CA MET A 1 -15.22 -10.24 13.09
C MET A 1 -14.17 -9.14 13.19
N TYR A 2 -14.55 -7.99 13.80
CA TYR A 2 -13.63 -6.87 14.00
C TYR A 2 -12.62 -7.29 15.07
N LEU A 3 -11.36 -7.41 14.69
CA LEU A 3 -10.25 -7.52 15.65
C LEU A 3 -10.11 -6.14 16.32
N TYR A 4 -10.61 -6.02 17.53
CA TYR A 4 -10.28 -4.92 18.43
C TYR A 4 -8.81 -5.10 18.83
N PHE A 5 -7.92 -4.34 18.21
CA PHE A 5 -6.57 -4.16 18.71
C PHE A 5 -6.67 -3.38 20.02
N THR A 6 -6.29 -4.02 21.11
CA THR A 6 -6.25 -3.36 22.41
C THR A 6 -4.99 -2.48 22.49
N HIS A 7 -5.05 -1.41 23.24
CA HIS A 7 -3.95 -0.45 23.49
C HIS A 7 -2.63 -1.11 23.93
N SER A 8 -2.65 -2.39 24.35
CA SER A 8 -1.49 -3.18 24.80
C SER A 8 -0.64 -3.76 23.67
N ASP A 9 -1.14 -3.82 22.43
CA ASP A 9 -0.43 -4.46 21.30
C ASP A 9 0.59 -3.54 20.65
N PHE A 10 0.62 -2.26 21.02
CA PHE A 10 1.51 -1.24 20.46
C PHE A 10 2.70 -0.91 21.38
N LYS A 11 3.57 -1.88 21.61
CA LYS A 11 4.89 -1.62 22.21
C LYS A 11 5.77 -0.85 21.23
N GLY A 12 5.89 0.46 21.44
CA GLY A 12 6.80 1.32 20.68
C GLY A 12 6.22 2.64 20.23
N ILE A 13 5.23 3.21 20.97
CA ILE A 13 4.81 4.60 20.75
C ILE A 13 5.98 5.50 21.17
N SER A 14 6.83 5.88 20.23
CA SER A 14 7.74 6.98 20.44
C SER A 14 6.92 8.25 20.32
N SER A 15 6.45 8.75 21.46
CA SER A 15 5.86 10.07 21.56
C SER A 15 6.96 11.13 21.34
N GLY A 16 7.32 11.39 20.11
CA GLY A 16 7.82 12.70 19.76
C GLY A 16 6.65 13.66 20.07
N THR A 17 6.68 14.30 21.22
CA THR A 17 5.58 15.14 21.67
C THR A 17 5.54 16.40 20.82
N CYS A 18 4.67 16.38 19.83
CA CYS A 18 4.28 17.58 19.12
C CYS A 18 3.61 18.54 20.11
N SER A 19 3.98 19.80 20.10
CA SER A 19 3.33 20.84 20.90
C SER A 19 2.56 21.77 19.99
N LEU A 20 1.23 21.78 20.15
CA LEU A 20 0.35 22.68 19.40
C LEU A 20 0.62 24.16 19.66
N LYS A 21 1.11 24.50 20.86
CA LYS A 21 1.39 25.90 21.26
C LYS A 21 2.59 26.49 20.51
N ASN A 22 3.53 25.66 20.04
CA ASN A 22 4.79 26.10 19.48
C ASN A 22 5.00 25.72 18.00
N ASN A 23 3.95 25.22 17.32
CA ASN A 23 4.04 24.76 15.92
C ASN A 23 5.25 23.81 15.66
N THR A 24 5.45 22.84 16.56
CA THR A 24 6.65 22.00 16.49
C THR A 24 6.55 20.97 15.36
N THR A 25 7.69 20.72 14.72
CA THR A 25 7.87 19.59 13.81
C THR A 25 8.62 18.47 14.50
N VAL A 26 8.03 17.29 14.53
CA VAL A 26 8.66 16.06 15.03
C VAL A 26 9.34 15.35 13.87
N HIS A 27 10.62 15.05 13.99
CA HIS A 27 11.36 14.26 13.01
C HIS A 27 11.30 12.79 13.39
N MET A 28 10.83 11.96 12.47
CA MET A 28 10.71 10.52 12.63
C MET A 28 11.55 9.82 11.56
N SER A 29 12.27 8.77 11.97
CA SER A 29 13.08 7.98 11.05
C SER A 29 13.01 6.49 11.38
N GLY A 30 13.44 5.65 10.44
CA GLY A 30 13.46 4.19 10.56
C GLY A 30 12.36 3.50 9.74
N GLU A 31 12.33 2.18 9.80
CA GLU A 31 11.54 1.36 8.87
C GLU A 31 10.03 1.32 9.17
N GLY A 32 9.61 1.78 10.35
CA GLY A 32 8.20 1.90 10.69
C GLY A 32 7.96 2.25 12.15
N ARG A 33 6.96 3.09 12.40
CA ARG A 33 6.52 3.50 13.75
C ARG A 33 5.07 3.99 13.72
N SER A 34 4.48 4.03 14.91
CA SER A 34 3.17 4.67 15.12
C SER A 34 3.35 6.03 15.79
N PHE A 35 2.40 6.94 15.55
CA PHE A 35 2.37 8.27 16.14
C PHE A 35 0.93 8.77 16.28
N THR A 36 0.73 9.73 17.18
CA THR A 36 -0.57 10.30 17.49
C THR A 36 -0.48 11.81 17.61
N THR A 37 -1.62 12.48 17.50
CA THR A 37 -1.74 13.85 17.96
C THR A 37 -1.55 13.91 19.49
N PRO A 38 -1.15 15.07 20.04
CA PRO A 38 -1.01 15.27 21.49
C PRO A 38 -2.31 14.94 22.24
N GLY A 39 -2.19 14.17 23.32
CA GLY A 39 -3.33 13.84 24.18
C GLY A 39 -4.35 12.85 23.61
N TYR A 40 -4.13 12.33 22.39
CA TYR A 40 -5.03 11.33 21.79
C TYR A 40 -5.38 10.20 22.80
N PRO A 41 -6.64 9.74 22.89
CA PRO A 41 -7.80 10.03 22.03
C PRO A 41 -8.61 11.29 22.43
N LYS A 42 -8.12 12.09 23.34
CA LYS A 42 -8.75 13.39 23.68
C LYS A 42 -8.43 14.42 22.59
N ASN A 43 -9.31 15.44 22.47
CA ASN A 43 -9.05 16.54 21.55
C ASN A 43 -7.74 17.24 21.92
N PRO A 44 -6.76 17.33 21.00
CA PRO A 44 -5.49 17.98 21.27
C PRO A 44 -5.59 19.51 21.42
N GLY A 45 -6.74 20.12 21.06
CA GLY A 45 -6.96 21.55 21.13
C GLY A 45 -6.57 22.32 19.86
N ILE A 46 -6.57 23.67 19.98
CA ILE A 46 -6.25 24.58 18.87
C ILE A 46 -4.75 24.67 18.67
N GLY A 47 -4.32 24.60 17.41
CA GLY A 47 -2.93 24.76 17.00
C GLY A 47 -2.53 23.84 15.87
N THR A 48 -1.25 23.87 15.52
CA THR A 48 -0.69 23.05 14.44
C THR A 48 0.47 22.20 14.92
N CYS A 49 0.60 21.04 14.34
CA CYS A 49 1.69 20.09 14.56
C CYS A 49 2.14 19.51 13.25
N ALA A 50 3.41 19.14 13.14
CA ALA A 50 3.91 18.45 11.98
C ALA A 50 4.81 17.24 12.35
N TRP A 51 4.75 16.20 11.51
CA TRP A 51 5.65 15.07 11.56
C TRP A 51 6.36 14.97 10.20
N ASN A 52 7.68 15.07 10.23
CA ASN A 52 8.53 14.85 9.08
C ASN A 52 9.08 13.42 9.18
N ILE A 53 8.56 12.53 8.35
CA ILE A 53 8.84 11.09 8.38
C ILE A 53 9.82 10.79 7.24
N THR A 54 10.97 10.21 7.58
CA THR A 54 12.00 9.85 6.59
C THR A 54 12.38 8.38 6.77
N VAL A 55 12.34 7.63 5.68
CA VAL A 55 12.81 6.23 5.62
C VAL A 55 14.09 6.13 4.79
N THR A 56 14.71 4.97 4.75
CA THR A 56 15.92 4.71 3.97
C THR A 56 15.76 5.13 2.51
N VAL A 57 16.77 5.76 1.93
CA VAL A 57 16.79 6.15 0.52
C VAL A 57 16.55 4.92 -0.38
N GLY A 58 15.71 5.06 -1.38
CA GLY A 58 15.29 3.97 -2.27
C GLY A 58 14.04 3.22 -1.81
N LYS A 59 13.53 3.54 -0.62
CA LYS A 59 12.23 3.07 -0.13
C LYS A 59 11.17 4.17 -0.23
N PHE A 60 9.90 3.80 -0.12
CA PHE A 60 8.79 4.72 0.05
C PHE A 60 8.00 4.41 1.32
N ILE A 61 7.11 5.30 1.66
CA ILE A 61 6.37 5.28 2.90
C ILE A 61 4.92 4.89 2.60
N LYS A 62 4.44 3.81 3.23
CA LYS A 62 3.02 3.56 3.41
C LYS A 62 2.62 4.19 4.74
N LEU A 63 1.71 5.15 4.68
CA LEU A 63 1.18 5.87 5.83
C LEU A 63 -0.28 5.46 6.03
N THR A 64 -0.61 4.92 7.20
CA THR A 64 -1.95 4.47 7.55
C THR A 64 -2.51 5.31 8.68
N PHE A 65 -3.64 5.98 8.45
CA PHE A 65 -4.47 6.58 9.48
C PHE A 65 -5.52 5.56 9.89
N TRP A 66 -5.45 5.07 11.12
CA TRP A 66 -6.32 4.03 11.65
C TRP A 66 -7.57 4.57 12.31
N GLU A 67 -7.46 5.74 12.89
CA GLU A 67 -8.54 6.40 13.57
C GLU A 67 -8.36 7.90 13.44
N PHE A 68 -9.43 8.60 13.12
CA PHE A 68 -9.53 10.04 13.08
C PHE A 68 -10.80 10.44 13.84
N ALA A 69 -10.71 11.43 14.68
CA ALA A 69 -11.87 11.90 15.39
C ALA A 69 -12.72 12.86 14.56
N GLU A 70 -13.97 12.79 14.78
CA GLU A 70 -15.10 13.39 14.10
C GLU A 70 -14.92 14.84 13.64
N SER A 71 -15.35 15.14 12.43
CA SER A 71 -15.53 16.46 11.81
C SER A 71 -14.31 17.09 11.14
N CYS A 72 -14.20 16.88 9.82
CA CYS A 72 -13.23 17.52 8.93
C CYS A 72 -13.21 19.06 8.96
N ASN A 73 -14.22 19.69 9.55
CA ASN A 73 -14.28 21.14 9.66
C ASN A 73 -13.39 21.69 10.77
N HIS A 74 -13.08 20.86 11.77
CA HIS A 74 -12.45 21.32 13.01
C HIS A 74 -11.05 20.72 13.23
N ASN A 75 -10.84 19.48 12.80
CA ASN A 75 -9.57 18.77 12.99
C ASN A 75 -9.24 17.99 11.73
N TYR A 76 -8.09 18.24 11.14
CA TYR A 76 -7.67 17.57 9.89
C TYR A 76 -6.16 17.50 9.77
N ALA A 77 -5.69 16.65 8.87
CA ALA A 77 -4.29 16.60 8.46
C ALA A 77 -4.16 16.87 6.96
N ASP A 78 -3.15 17.65 6.60
CA ASP A 78 -2.63 17.71 5.23
C ASP A 78 -1.38 16.85 5.13
N VAL A 79 -1.28 16.01 4.09
CA VAL A 79 -0.18 15.09 3.90
C VAL A 79 0.54 15.42 2.61
N PHE A 80 1.85 15.57 2.68
CA PHE A 80 2.72 15.94 1.55
C PHE A 80 3.82 14.91 1.35
N ASP A 81 4.05 14.51 0.12
CA ASP A 81 5.26 13.83 -0.30
C ASP A 81 6.35 14.87 -0.60
N ILE A 82 7.48 14.74 0.06
CA ILE A 82 8.59 15.69 -0.04
C ILE A 82 9.69 15.07 -0.91
N THR A 83 9.87 15.62 -2.08
CA THR A 83 10.99 15.29 -2.98
C THR A 83 12.04 16.41 -2.95
N ASN A 84 13.22 16.16 -3.49
CA ASN A 84 14.32 17.14 -3.51
C ASN A 84 13.98 18.47 -4.20
N SER A 85 12.94 18.52 -5.01
CA SER A 85 12.57 19.66 -5.85
C SER A 85 11.14 20.16 -5.68
N ALA A 86 10.26 19.40 -4.99
CA ALA A 86 8.85 19.77 -4.84
C ALA A 86 8.20 19.08 -3.64
N SER A 87 7.09 19.65 -3.16
CA SER A 87 6.16 18.98 -2.27
C SER A 87 4.87 18.66 -3.04
N LEU A 88 4.52 17.38 -3.13
CA LEU A 88 3.28 16.92 -3.75
C LEU A 88 2.24 16.69 -2.67
N LEU A 89 1.06 17.27 -2.81
CA LEU A 89 -0.04 17.05 -1.88
C LEU A 89 -0.63 15.65 -2.11
N LEU A 90 -0.49 14.74 -1.12
CA LEU A 90 -1.07 13.40 -1.13
C LEU A 90 -2.52 13.40 -0.61
N ALA A 91 -2.80 14.19 0.42
CA ALA A 91 -4.15 14.35 0.95
C ALA A 91 -4.32 15.76 1.53
N LYS A 92 -5.50 16.37 1.30
CA LYS A 92 -5.91 17.66 1.82
C LYS A 92 -7.07 17.48 2.78
N ARG A 93 -6.98 18.11 3.96
CA ARG A 93 -8.02 18.06 5.02
C ARG A 93 -8.49 16.63 5.33
N LEU A 94 -7.54 15.71 5.43
CA LEU A 94 -7.81 14.32 5.80
C LEU A 94 -8.34 14.27 7.24
N CYS A 95 -9.45 13.57 7.44
CA CYS A 95 -10.14 13.45 8.72
C CYS A 95 -10.85 12.10 8.90
N ASN A 96 -10.47 11.12 8.14
CA ASN A 96 -10.99 9.75 8.19
C ASN A 96 -9.85 8.74 8.05
N GLU A 97 -10.16 7.48 8.31
CA GLU A 97 -9.26 6.38 8.07
C GLU A 97 -8.82 6.36 6.61
N LYS A 98 -7.54 6.25 6.37
CA LYS A 98 -6.98 6.22 5.03
C LYS A 98 -5.58 5.64 5.00
N VAL A 99 -5.27 4.92 3.91
CA VAL A 99 -3.92 4.53 3.55
C VAL A 99 -3.42 5.45 2.43
N LEU A 100 -2.20 5.96 2.58
CA LEU A 100 -1.52 6.80 1.60
C LEU A 100 -0.13 6.23 1.32
N PHE A 101 0.33 6.41 0.09
CA PHE A 101 1.66 6.00 -0.34
C PHE A 101 2.45 7.19 -0.87
N SER A 102 3.71 7.30 -0.49
CA SER A 102 4.62 8.31 -1.05
C SER A 102 5.27 7.83 -2.34
N LYS A 103 5.79 8.75 -3.14
CA LYS A 103 6.70 8.45 -4.28
C LYS A 103 8.16 8.41 -3.86
N GLY A 104 8.47 9.02 -2.73
CA GLY A 104 9.81 9.15 -2.20
C GLY A 104 9.93 8.66 -0.76
N ASN A 105 11.08 8.87 -0.18
CA ASN A 105 11.41 8.40 1.16
C ASN A 105 11.12 9.44 2.27
N ASN A 106 10.39 10.52 1.95
CA ASN A 106 10.09 11.57 2.92
C ASN A 106 8.62 12.06 2.78
N VAL A 107 7.89 12.03 3.90
CA VAL A 107 6.51 12.50 4.00
C VAL A 107 6.38 13.50 5.14
N LEU A 108 5.67 14.60 4.88
CA LEU A 108 5.30 15.58 5.88
C LEU A 108 3.81 15.50 6.17
N VAL A 109 3.44 15.21 7.41
CA VAL A 109 2.07 15.25 7.92
C VAL A 109 1.90 16.54 8.72
N LYS A 110 0.96 17.39 8.35
CA LYS A 110 0.60 18.63 9.07
C LYS A 110 -0.80 18.51 9.64
N TYR A 111 -0.91 18.50 10.95
CA TYR A 111 -2.19 18.52 11.66
C TYR A 111 -2.60 19.95 11.99
N SER A 112 -3.89 20.23 11.85
CA SER A 112 -4.51 21.50 12.25
C SER A 112 -5.72 21.23 13.13
N GLY A 113 -5.68 21.72 14.37
CA GLY A 113 -6.81 21.75 15.31
C GLY A 113 -7.39 23.15 15.37
N VAL A 114 -8.70 23.29 15.19
CA VAL A 114 -9.40 24.58 15.07
C VAL A 114 -10.37 24.83 16.20
N THR A 115 -10.76 23.83 16.98
CA THR A 115 -11.75 23.96 18.08
C THR A 115 -11.27 23.35 19.38
N LEU A 116 -11.83 23.89 20.49
CA LEU A 116 -11.66 23.35 21.86
C LEU A 116 -12.75 22.35 22.24
N ASP A 117 -13.39 21.73 21.27
CA ASP A 117 -14.47 20.77 21.53
C ASP A 117 -14.03 19.68 22.52
N GLN A 118 -14.83 19.44 23.57
CA GLN A 118 -14.47 18.53 24.68
C GLN A 118 -14.52 17.05 24.30
N TYR A 119 -14.91 16.76 23.07
CA TYR A 119 -15.06 15.39 22.55
C TYR A 119 -13.75 14.83 21.98
N ARG A 120 -13.79 13.58 21.56
CA ARG A 120 -12.63 12.89 20.94
C ARG A 120 -12.06 13.73 19.81
N GLY A 121 -10.74 13.85 19.74
CA GLY A 121 -10.05 14.64 18.72
C GLY A 121 -8.70 14.03 18.34
N GLY A 122 -8.19 14.50 17.20
CA GLY A 122 -6.89 14.04 16.70
C GLY A 122 -6.93 12.73 15.94
N PHE A 123 -5.77 12.08 15.80
CA PHE A 123 -5.63 10.83 15.06
C PHE A 123 -4.59 9.88 15.68
N PHE A 124 -4.75 8.60 15.35
CA PHE A 124 -3.72 7.57 15.46
C PHE A 124 -3.30 7.14 14.06
N ALA A 125 -2.00 7.15 13.80
CA ALA A 125 -1.42 6.76 12.53
C ALA A 125 -0.16 5.92 12.70
N SER A 126 0.19 5.15 11.68
CA SER A 126 1.47 4.46 11.57
C SER A 126 2.06 4.64 10.18
N TYR A 127 3.36 4.46 10.08
CA TYR A 127 4.03 4.33 8.80
C TYR A 127 4.91 3.09 8.76
N GLU A 128 5.10 2.57 7.57
CA GLU A 128 6.07 1.52 7.26
C GLU A 128 6.84 1.87 5.99
N ALA A 129 8.12 1.52 5.98
CA ALA A 129 8.96 1.65 4.81
C ALA A 129 8.76 0.44 3.89
N LEU A 130 8.45 0.70 2.63
CA LEU A 130 8.29 -0.31 1.60
C LEU A 130 9.48 -0.28 0.63
N ASP A 131 9.95 -1.44 0.22
CA ASP A 131 10.96 -1.55 -0.82
C ASP A 131 10.38 -1.13 -2.18
N ALA A 132 11.17 -0.41 -2.96
CA ALA A 132 10.80 -0.09 -4.33
C ALA A 132 10.80 -1.38 -5.17
N VAL A 133 9.67 -1.66 -5.81
CA VAL A 133 9.63 -2.74 -6.80
C VAL A 133 10.50 -2.33 -7.99
N PRO A 134 11.46 -3.16 -8.42
CA PRO A 134 12.29 -2.84 -9.56
C PRO A 134 11.42 -2.49 -10.78
N LYS A 135 11.71 -1.37 -11.44
CA LYS A 135 10.96 -0.91 -12.64
C LYS A 135 10.85 -1.98 -13.73
N SER A 136 11.83 -2.89 -13.80
CA SER A 136 11.82 -4.02 -14.72
C SER A 136 10.73 -5.05 -14.48
N TYR A 137 10.08 -5.01 -13.33
CA TYR A 137 9.01 -5.95 -12.94
C TYR A 137 7.66 -5.26 -12.69
N SER A 138 7.64 -3.92 -12.66
CA SER A 138 6.41 -3.15 -12.58
C SER A 138 5.83 -2.97 -13.98
N CYS A 139 4.52 -2.96 -14.07
CA CYS A 139 3.84 -2.55 -15.30
C CYS A 139 4.16 -1.07 -15.59
N SER A 140 4.63 -0.76 -16.77
CA SER A 140 5.06 0.58 -17.15
C SER A 140 4.26 1.22 -18.29
N ASP A 141 3.51 0.40 -19.05
CA ASP A 141 2.77 0.82 -20.23
C ASP A 141 1.49 0.02 -20.39
N ARG A 142 0.53 0.55 -21.14
CA ARG A 142 -0.63 -0.21 -21.60
C ARG A 142 -0.19 -1.35 -22.52
N GLY A 143 -0.67 -2.56 -22.26
CA GLY A 143 -0.26 -3.75 -23.00
C GLY A 143 1.12 -4.28 -22.63
N TYR A 144 1.59 -3.98 -21.41
CA TYR A 144 2.86 -4.48 -20.89
C TYR A 144 2.88 -6.01 -20.79
N ILE A 145 3.89 -6.61 -21.42
CA ILE A 145 4.11 -8.07 -21.36
C ILE A 145 5.53 -8.32 -20.88
N SER A 146 5.68 -9.02 -19.77
CA SER A 146 6.99 -9.41 -19.23
C SER A 146 7.12 -10.91 -19.04
N ARG A 147 8.33 -11.41 -19.29
CA ARG A 147 8.70 -12.79 -18.99
C ARG A 147 9.81 -12.83 -17.96
N LEU A 148 9.48 -13.32 -16.76
CA LEU A 148 10.35 -13.40 -15.60
C LEU A 148 10.93 -14.82 -15.49
N ARG A 149 12.17 -15.01 -15.93
CA ARG A 149 12.92 -16.27 -15.81
C ARG A 149 13.89 -16.17 -14.65
N ALA A 150 13.41 -16.45 -13.43
CA ALA A 150 14.17 -16.32 -12.21
C ALA A 150 13.66 -17.28 -11.13
N THR A 151 14.49 -17.58 -10.15
CA THR A 151 14.09 -18.39 -8.99
C THR A 151 13.33 -17.60 -7.92
N LYS A 152 13.36 -16.28 -7.99
CA LYS A 152 12.60 -15.35 -7.15
C LYS A 152 12.47 -14.00 -7.85
N GLY A 153 11.47 -13.24 -7.48
CA GLY A 153 11.28 -11.88 -7.98
C GLY A 153 10.02 -11.26 -7.37
N GLU A 154 9.80 -10.01 -7.75
CA GLU A 154 8.66 -9.21 -7.32
C GLU A 154 7.97 -8.63 -8.56
N LEU A 155 6.68 -8.35 -8.45
CA LEU A 155 5.90 -7.68 -9.48
C LEU A 155 4.84 -6.78 -8.84
N ALA A 156 4.48 -5.71 -9.54
CA ALA A 156 3.49 -4.78 -9.06
C ALA A 156 2.66 -4.20 -10.23
N SER A 157 1.46 -3.75 -9.91
CA SER A 157 0.63 -2.99 -10.84
C SER A 157 1.33 -1.70 -11.30
N PHE A 158 0.78 -1.08 -12.32
CA PHE A 158 1.24 0.20 -12.87
C PHE A 158 1.28 1.26 -11.75
N ASP A 159 2.36 2.04 -11.71
CA ASP A 159 2.60 3.13 -10.76
C ASP A 159 2.52 2.76 -9.26
N TYR A 160 2.41 1.45 -8.91
CA TYR A 160 2.42 1.05 -7.49
C TYR A 160 3.57 1.74 -6.72
N PRO A 161 3.31 2.30 -5.54
CA PRO A 161 2.11 2.24 -4.70
C PRO A 161 1.09 3.37 -4.93
N LEU A 162 1.18 4.08 -6.02
CA LEU A 162 0.16 5.05 -6.42
C LEU A 162 -0.97 4.33 -7.15
N ASN A 163 -2.05 5.08 -7.41
CA ASN A 163 -3.16 4.53 -8.16
C ASN A 163 -2.74 4.18 -9.58
N TYR A 164 -3.10 2.97 -10.01
CA TYR A 164 -2.96 2.56 -11.41
C TYR A 164 -3.87 3.39 -12.32
N PRO A 165 -3.53 3.60 -13.60
CA PRO A 165 -4.39 4.31 -14.54
C PRO A 165 -5.56 3.44 -14.99
N ASN A 166 -6.62 4.08 -15.49
CA ASN A 166 -7.67 3.40 -16.23
C ASN A 166 -7.14 2.77 -17.53
N ASP A 167 -7.84 1.75 -18.03
CA ASP A 167 -7.52 1.03 -19.25
C ASP A 167 -6.09 0.44 -19.25
N ALA A 168 -5.57 0.04 -18.09
CA ALA A 168 -4.30 -0.65 -17.99
C ALA A 168 -4.46 -2.15 -18.28
N GLU A 169 -3.50 -2.71 -19.02
CA GLU A 169 -3.40 -4.14 -19.28
C GLU A 169 -1.94 -4.58 -19.11
N CYS A 170 -1.69 -5.43 -18.14
CA CYS A 170 -0.36 -5.91 -17.79
C CYS A 170 -0.37 -7.44 -17.69
N SER A 171 0.61 -8.08 -18.33
CA SER A 171 0.77 -9.53 -18.30
C SER A 171 2.18 -9.91 -17.90
N TRP A 172 2.31 -10.78 -16.93
CA TRP A 172 3.58 -11.41 -16.55
C TRP A 172 3.51 -12.90 -16.78
N THR A 173 4.59 -13.44 -17.36
CA THR A 173 4.86 -14.88 -17.40
C THR A 173 6.02 -15.17 -16.47
N ILE A 174 5.77 -15.83 -15.36
CA ILE A 174 6.78 -16.29 -14.40
C ILE A 174 7.16 -17.72 -14.78
N GLU A 175 8.45 -17.97 -14.97
CA GLU A 175 8.98 -19.27 -15.35
C GLU A 175 10.15 -19.65 -14.44
N VAL A 176 9.97 -20.68 -13.62
CA VAL A 176 11.02 -21.27 -12.77
C VAL A 176 11.57 -22.54 -13.40
N PRO A 177 12.75 -23.06 -13.00
CA PRO A 177 13.28 -24.31 -13.53
C PRO A 177 12.29 -25.47 -13.39
N ALA A 178 12.28 -26.41 -14.33
CA ALA A 178 11.27 -27.47 -14.46
C ALA A 178 11.08 -28.36 -13.22
N ALA A 179 12.12 -28.50 -12.37
CA ALA A 179 12.04 -29.24 -11.11
C ALA A 179 11.40 -28.45 -9.96
N TYR A 180 10.94 -27.22 -10.23
CA TYR A 180 10.38 -26.33 -9.22
C TYR A 180 8.96 -25.90 -9.59
N LEU A 181 8.22 -25.53 -8.57
CA LEU A 181 6.92 -24.88 -8.64
C LEU A 181 7.05 -23.41 -8.21
N VAL A 182 6.07 -22.58 -8.53
CA VAL A 182 6.05 -21.17 -8.16
C VAL A 182 5.23 -21.01 -6.88
N GLN A 183 5.84 -20.58 -5.79
CA GLN A 183 5.13 -20.00 -4.65
C GLN A 183 4.93 -18.53 -4.95
N PHE A 184 3.66 -18.08 -4.91
CA PHE A 184 3.26 -16.70 -5.17
C PHE A 184 2.60 -16.11 -3.92
N THR A 185 2.97 -14.87 -3.57
CA THR A 185 2.51 -14.21 -2.35
C THR A 185 2.22 -12.75 -2.64
N PHE A 186 1.01 -12.30 -2.33
CA PHE A 186 0.65 -10.89 -2.30
C PHE A 186 1.13 -10.25 -1.00
N HIS A 187 1.68 -9.04 -1.09
CA HIS A 187 2.12 -8.22 0.04
C HIS A 187 1.18 -7.04 0.28
N SER A 188 0.58 -6.51 -0.79
CA SER A 188 -0.51 -5.55 -0.72
C SER A 188 -1.48 -5.78 -1.86
N PHE A 189 -2.75 -5.43 -1.65
CA PHE A 189 -3.80 -5.60 -2.64
C PHE A 189 -4.92 -4.59 -2.39
N ASP A 190 -5.15 -3.70 -3.36
CA ASP A 190 -6.22 -2.71 -3.35
C ASP A 190 -6.59 -2.41 -4.81
N VAL A 191 -7.54 -3.18 -5.32
CA VAL A 191 -8.03 -3.15 -6.70
C VAL A 191 -9.52 -2.90 -6.66
N GLU A 192 -10.08 -2.16 -7.61
CA GLU A 192 -11.50 -1.83 -7.63
C GLU A 192 -12.38 -3.05 -7.34
N GLN A 193 -13.30 -2.87 -6.38
CA GLN A 193 -14.23 -3.94 -6.05
C GLN A 193 -15.43 -3.91 -6.98
N SER A 194 -15.69 -5.01 -7.65
CA SER A 194 -16.89 -5.18 -8.48
C SER A 194 -17.47 -6.59 -8.35
N GLN A 195 -18.72 -6.75 -8.77
CA GLN A 195 -19.33 -8.07 -8.77
C GLN A 195 -18.60 -9.00 -9.74
N ASP A 196 -18.19 -10.17 -9.26
CA ASP A 196 -17.44 -11.18 -10.03
C ASP A 196 -16.12 -10.63 -10.63
N CYS A 197 -15.57 -9.56 -10.04
CA CYS A 197 -14.36 -8.88 -10.52
C CYS A 197 -14.44 -8.53 -12.03
N ARG A 198 -15.56 -7.92 -12.46
CA ARG A 198 -15.78 -7.60 -13.89
C ARG A 198 -15.13 -6.29 -14.33
N ALA A 199 -14.97 -5.33 -13.41
CA ALA A 199 -14.27 -4.09 -13.65
C ALA A 199 -12.75 -4.36 -13.63
N ASP A 200 -12.07 -4.01 -12.54
CA ASP A 200 -10.65 -4.24 -12.40
C ASP A 200 -10.34 -5.57 -11.73
N TYR A 201 -9.24 -6.20 -12.13
CA TYR A 201 -8.88 -7.48 -11.53
C TYR A 201 -7.42 -7.89 -11.75
N VAL A 202 -6.97 -8.80 -10.89
CA VAL A 202 -5.79 -9.63 -11.10
C VAL A 202 -6.23 -11.07 -11.33
N GLU A 203 -5.91 -11.63 -12.48
CA GLU A 203 -6.18 -13.04 -12.77
C GLU A 203 -4.88 -13.84 -12.79
N ILE A 204 -4.86 -14.99 -12.10
CA ILE A 204 -3.70 -15.86 -12.02
C ILE A 204 -4.04 -17.23 -12.60
N LYS A 205 -3.19 -17.68 -13.50
CA LYS A 205 -3.28 -19.00 -14.14
C LYS A 205 -1.95 -19.72 -14.03
N SER A 206 -1.99 -21.04 -13.99
CA SER A 206 -0.79 -21.88 -14.07
C SER A 206 -0.93 -22.96 -15.14
N GLY A 207 0.15 -23.29 -15.84
CA GLY A 207 0.10 -24.27 -16.94
C GLY A 207 1.34 -24.26 -17.79
N LYS A 208 1.42 -25.20 -18.75
CA LYS A 208 2.55 -25.31 -19.68
C LYS A 208 2.57 -24.16 -20.69
N LEU A 209 1.41 -23.76 -21.20
CA LEU A 209 1.22 -22.67 -22.16
C LEU A 209 -0.02 -21.87 -21.79
N LYS A 210 0.01 -20.55 -21.89
CA LYS A 210 -1.05 -19.63 -21.41
C LYS A 210 -2.45 -19.93 -21.95
N PHE A 211 -2.55 -20.39 -23.19
CA PHE A 211 -3.84 -20.67 -23.88
C PHE A 211 -4.05 -22.15 -24.17
N HIS A 212 -3.37 -23.03 -23.45
CA HIS A 212 -3.53 -24.47 -23.62
C HIS A 212 -4.64 -25.01 -22.70
N LYS A 213 -5.24 -26.14 -23.09
CA LYS A 213 -6.27 -26.82 -22.28
C LYS A 213 -5.82 -27.23 -20.86
N ASP A 214 -4.51 -27.31 -20.63
CA ASP A 214 -3.92 -27.68 -19.33
C ASP A 214 -3.70 -26.45 -18.44
N VAL A 215 -4.16 -25.25 -18.83
CA VAL A 215 -4.09 -24.04 -17.99
C VAL A 215 -5.21 -24.07 -16.97
N GLU A 216 -4.81 -24.01 -15.71
CA GLU A 216 -5.72 -23.93 -14.56
C GLU A 216 -5.78 -22.49 -14.06
N THR A 217 -6.99 -21.97 -13.90
CA THR A 217 -7.19 -20.67 -13.21
C THR A 217 -7.00 -20.90 -11.72
N THR A 218 -5.97 -20.26 -11.16
CA THR A 218 -5.71 -20.29 -9.71
C THR A 218 -6.65 -19.35 -8.97
N GLY A 219 -6.97 -18.20 -9.57
CA GLY A 219 -7.94 -17.25 -9.03
C GLY A 219 -8.05 -15.97 -9.85
N LYS A 220 -9.18 -15.27 -9.65
CA LYS A 220 -9.43 -13.92 -10.12
C LYS A 220 -9.79 -13.07 -8.91
N PHE A 221 -9.08 -11.97 -8.69
CA PHE A 221 -9.10 -11.20 -7.46
C PHE A 221 -9.36 -9.73 -7.73
N CYS A 222 -10.19 -9.11 -6.90
CA CYS A 222 -10.46 -7.67 -6.85
C CYS A 222 -10.83 -7.27 -5.41
N GLY A 223 -11.03 -5.98 -5.15
CA GLY A 223 -11.30 -5.45 -3.82
C GLY A 223 -10.02 -5.19 -3.03
N PHE A 224 -10.16 -5.11 -1.71
CA PHE A 224 -9.10 -4.70 -0.79
C PHE A 224 -8.65 -5.83 0.17
N SER A 225 -9.22 -7.01 0.03
CA SER A 225 -8.80 -8.17 0.83
C SER A 225 -7.56 -8.80 0.21
N LEU A 226 -6.52 -8.99 1.02
CA LEU A 226 -5.28 -9.62 0.57
C LEU A 226 -5.55 -11.06 0.12
N PRO A 227 -5.29 -11.40 -1.16
CA PRO A 227 -5.50 -12.76 -1.65
C PRO A 227 -4.55 -13.76 -0.96
N PRO A 228 -4.97 -15.02 -0.76
CA PRO A 228 -4.14 -16.03 -0.12
C PRO A 228 -2.90 -16.37 -0.97
N SER A 229 -1.79 -16.65 -0.29
CA SER A 229 -0.61 -17.22 -0.94
C SER A 229 -0.89 -18.62 -1.47
N PHE A 230 -0.29 -19.00 -2.59
CA PHE A 230 -0.47 -20.32 -3.19
C PHE A 230 0.85 -20.88 -3.75
N VAL A 231 0.86 -22.18 -4.00
CA VAL A 231 1.91 -22.87 -4.76
C VAL A 231 1.28 -23.43 -6.04
N SER A 232 1.86 -23.11 -7.19
CA SER A 232 1.35 -23.55 -8.49
C SER A 232 1.50 -25.06 -8.70
N ASN A 233 0.72 -25.62 -9.63
CA ASN A 233 0.87 -27.00 -10.06
C ASN A 233 1.91 -27.17 -11.18
N TYR A 234 2.41 -26.07 -11.75
CA TYR A 234 3.37 -26.05 -12.85
C TYR A 234 4.54 -25.11 -12.55
N SER A 235 5.64 -25.28 -13.27
CA SER A 235 6.81 -24.38 -13.21
C SER A 235 6.57 -23.01 -13.88
N ARG A 236 5.36 -22.77 -14.38
CA ARG A 236 4.97 -21.52 -15.04
C ARG A 236 3.65 -20.99 -14.52
N VAL A 237 3.64 -19.70 -14.21
CA VAL A 237 2.48 -18.94 -13.75
C VAL A 237 2.28 -17.71 -14.66
N TYR A 238 1.06 -17.43 -14.98
CA TYR A 238 0.64 -16.24 -15.72
C TYR A 238 -0.15 -15.35 -14.76
N VAL A 239 0.20 -14.07 -14.74
CA VAL A 239 -0.48 -13.04 -13.96
C VAL A 239 -0.95 -11.98 -14.94
N ASP A 240 -2.23 -11.72 -14.99
CA ASP A 240 -2.84 -10.66 -15.79
C ASP A 240 -3.49 -9.66 -14.86
N PHE A 241 -3.15 -8.38 -15.00
CA PHE A 241 -3.83 -7.26 -14.37
C PHE A 241 -4.53 -6.45 -15.43
N VAL A 242 -5.81 -6.16 -15.21
CA VAL A 242 -6.65 -5.38 -16.12
C VAL A 242 -7.42 -4.35 -15.31
N SER A 243 -7.45 -3.10 -15.78
CA SER A 243 -8.35 -2.07 -15.29
C SER A 243 -9.25 -1.56 -16.41
N ASP A 244 -10.48 -1.20 -16.07
CA ASP A 244 -11.46 -0.63 -17.00
C ASP A 244 -11.30 0.89 -17.13
N SER A 245 -12.30 1.59 -17.68
CA SER A 245 -12.27 3.01 -17.95
C SER A 245 -12.57 3.90 -16.74
N SER A 246 -12.80 3.35 -15.54
CA SER A 246 -13.18 4.09 -14.35
C SER A 246 -12.66 3.44 -13.08
N GLY A 247 -12.49 4.24 -12.00
CA GLY A 247 -12.03 3.71 -10.72
C GLY A 247 -10.52 3.40 -10.72
N THR A 248 -9.75 4.05 -9.86
CA THR A 248 -8.31 3.83 -9.75
C THR A 248 -7.90 3.68 -8.29
N TYR A 249 -7.12 2.66 -7.99
CA TYR A 249 -6.70 2.28 -6.65
C TYR A 249 -5.19 2.01 -6.62
N PRO A 250 -4.57 1.85 -5.44
CA PRO A 250 -3.13 1.57 -5.30
C PRO A 250 -2.64 0.31 -6.03
N GLY A 251 -3.54 -0.62 -6.36
CA GLY A 251 -3.18 -1.83 -7.08
C GLY A 251 -2.58 -2.91 -6.19
N PHE A 252 -1.56 -3.60 -6.67
CA PHE A 252 -0.97 -4.71 -5.92
C PHE A 252 0.55 -4.72 -5.99
N HIS A 253 1.13 -5.35 -4.97
CA HIS A 253 2.52 -5.79 -4.92
C HIS A 253 2.57 -7.25 -4.51
N ALA A 254 3.34 -8.04 -5.23
CA ALA A 254 3.48 -9.47 -5.01
C ALA A 254 4.91 -9.94 -5.23
N SER A 255 5.26 -11.07 -4.64
CA SER A 255 6.52 -11.76 -4.88
C SER A 255 6.29 -13.22 -5.31
N PHE A 256 7.28 -13.77 -5.97
CA PHE A 256 7.33 -15.20 -6.27
C PHE A 256 8.68 -15.79 -5.90
N LYS A 257 8.68 -17.08 -5.59
CA LYS A 257 9.90 -17.88 -5.44
C LYS A 257 9.71 -19.31 -5.93
N ALA A 258 10.80 -19.89 -6.43
CA ALA A 258 10.86 -21.29 -6.79
C ALA A 258 10.89 -22.16 -5.53
N VAL A 259 9.99 -23.15 -5.43
CA VAL A 259 9.96 -24.16 -4.36
C VAL A 259 10.10 -25.56 -4.99
N PRO A 260 10.82 -26.51 -4.36
CA PRO A 260 11.00 -27.85 -4.95
C PRO A 260 9.67 -28.54 -5.21
N ASN A 261 9.54 -29.14 -6.40
CA ASN A 261 8.43 -30.04 -6.69
C ASN A 261 8.70 -31.38 -5.99
N ARG A 262 7.97 -31.67 -4.91
CA ARG A 262 8.12 -32.89 -4.11
C ARG A 262 7.19 -34.02 -4.57
N LYS A 263 6.66 -33.93 -5.79
CA LYS A 263 5.84 -35.00 -6.39
C LYS A 263 6.70 -36.03 -7.09
#